data_edf469f130720ac45b3856337d0b68d9
#
_entry.id   edf469f130720ac45b3856337d0b68d9
#
_cell.length_a   1.000
_cell.length_b   1.000
_cell.length_c   1.000
_cell.angle_alpha   90.00
_cell.angle_beta   90.00
_cell.angle_gamma   90.00
#
_symmetry.space_group_name_H-M   'P 1'
#
loop_
_entity.id
_entity.type
_entity.pdbx_description
1 polymer ?
#
loop_
_entity_poly.entity_id
_entity_poly.type
_entity_poly.pdbx_seq_one_letter_code
_entity_poly.pdbx_strand_id
1 'polypeptide(L)'
;MGVGMTFEPEVVAQIARQMNEDHADHNVLIVRTLGGQPDATAARMSGLDEEAMEFEATVHDIAVPVRVPFSAPVTDRQQVRAEAVRMVNEAKVALGDTGEV
;
A
#
# COMPACT_ATOMS: atom_id res chain seq x y z
N MET A 1 9.87 -8.31 -24.26
CA MET A 1 9.88 -8.02 -23.78
C MET A 1 9.57 -7.94 -22.89
N GLY A 2 9.56 -8.07 -22.60
CA GLY A 2 9.26 -8.11 -21.55
C GLY A 2 9.24 -7.24 -20.81
N VAL A 3 9.13 -6.96 -20.75
CA VAL A 3 9.06 -6.19 -20.16
C VAL A 3 8.51 -6.13 -19.24
N GLY A 4 8.39 -6.04 -18.83
CA GLY A 4 7.78 -5.93 -17.98
C GLY A 4 7.66 -6.14 -16.70
N MET A 5 7.32 -7.16 -16.28
CA MET A 5 7.13 -7.37 -14.86
C MET A 5 8.45 -7.45 -14.15
N THR A 6 8.68 -6.54 -13.24
CA THR A 6 9.84 -6.59 -12.39
C THR A 6 9.69 -7.66 -11.32
N PHE A 7 8.46 -7.89 -10.87
CA PHE A 7 8.20 -8.85 -9.80
C PHE A 7 7.42 -10.02 -10.35
N GLU A 8 7.82 -11.22 -9.98
CA GLU A 8 7.07 -12.40 -10.33
C GLU A 8 5.80 -12.48 -9.49
N PRO A 9 4.74 -13.09 -10.03
CA PRO A 9 3.48 -13.18 -9.29
C PRO A 9 3.63 -13.77 -7.91
N GLU A 10 4.54 -14.72 -7.74
CA GLU A 10 4.80 -15.37 -6.49
C GLU A 10 5.36 -14.40 -5.46
N VAL A 11 6.27 -13.52 -5.89
CA VAL A 11 6.86 -12.52 -5.02
C VAL A 11 5.80 -11.50 -4.62
N VAL A 12 4.98 -11.07 -5.56
CA VAL A 12 3.90 -10.13 -5.29
C VAL A 12 2.94 -10.71 -4.25
N ALA A 13 2.59 -11.99 -4.41
CA ALA A 13 1.69 -12.66 -3.47
C ALA A 13 2.27 -12.73 -2.07
N GLN A 14 3.58 -12.97 -1.96
CA GLN A 14 4.24 -13.01 -0.67
C GLN A 14 4.24 -11.66 0.02
N ILE A 15 4.54 -10.61 -0.73
CA ILE A 15 4.55 -9.26 -0.19
C ILE A 15 3.14 -8.88 0.28
N ALA A 16 2.14 -9.14 -0.56
CA ALA A 16 0.77 -8.80 -0.23
C ALA A 16 0.31 -9.55 1.02
N ARG A 17 0.64 -10.83 1.11
CA ARG A 17 0.25 -11.63 2.28
C ARG A 17 0.89 -11.09 3.54
N GLN A 18 2.16 -10.73 3.48
CA GLN A 18 2.86 -10.20 4.65
C GLN A 18 2.26 -8.87 5.09
N MET A 19 1.94 -8.00 4.15
CA MET A 19 1.29 -6.73 4.48
C MET A 19 -0.07 -6.97 5.12
N ASN A 20 -0.82 -7.94 4.60
CA ASN A 20 -2.16 -8.20 5.09
C ASN A 20 -2.17 -8.87 6.46
N GLU A 21 -1.17 -9.70 6.75
CA GLU A 21 -1.11 -10.41 8.02
C GLU A 21 -0.46 -9.58 9.13
N ASP A 22 0.60 -8.86 8.78
CA ASP A 22 1.40 -8.18 9.79
C ASP A 22 1.14 -6.69 9.88
N HIS A 23 0.56 -6.10 8.84
CA HIS A 23 0.43 -4.65 8.73
C HIS A 23 -0.94 -4.24 8.22
N ALA A 24 -1.97 -4.99 8.59
CA ALA A 24 -3.34 -4.69 8.12
C ALA A 24 -3.77 -3.28 8.50
N ASP A 25 -3.38 -2.81 9.67
CA ASP A 25 -3.72 -1.47 10.12
C ASP A 25 -2.98 -0.41 9.31
N HIS A 26 -1.77 -0.71 8.86
CA HIS A 26 -1.03 0.20 7.98
C HIS A 26 -1.72 0.31 6.62
N ASN A 27 -2.28 -0.80 6.13
CA ASN A 27 -3.02 -0.77 4.87
C ASN A 27 -4.19 0.22 4.94
N VAL A 28 -4.95 0.17 6.02
CA VAL A 28 -6.08 1.07 6.22
C VAL A 28 -5.60 2.52 6.29
N LEU A 29 -4.52 2.74 7.03
CA LEU A 29 -3.96 4.08 7.19
C LEU A 29 -3.55 4.68 5.85
N ILE A 30 -2.85 3.90 5.04
CA ILE A 30 -2.39 4.33 3.72
C ILE A 30 -3.58 4.65 2.81
N VAL A 31 -4.56 3.75 2.79
CA VAL A 31 -5.72 3.91 1.92
C VAL A 31 -6.52 5.14 2.30
N ARG A 32 -6.66 5.41 3.59
CA ARG A 32 -7.43 6.56 4.05
C ARG A 32 -6.79 7.89 3.71
N THR A 33 -5.47 7.92 3.62
CA THR A 33 -4.76 9.16 3.40
C THR A 33 -4.25 9.26 1.98
N LEU A 34 -3.24 8.47 1.63
CA LEU A 34 -2.63 8.54 0.31
C LEU A 34 -3.54 7.97 -0.77
N GLY A 35 -4.42 7.06 -0.39
CA GLY A 35 -5.37 6.47 -1.32
C GLY A 35 -6.65 7.26 -1.54
N GLY A 36 -6.85 8.33 -0.77
CA GLY A 36 -8.01 9.18 -0.97
C GLY A 36 -9.35 8.58 -0.54
N GLN A 37 -9.33 7.61 0.38
CA GLN A 37 -10.55 6.96 0.85
C GLN A 37 -10.69 7.13 2.36
N PRO A 38 -11.03 8.33 2.84
CA PRO A 38 -11.05 8.58 4.28
C PRO A 38 -12.06 7.75 5.05
N ASP A 39 -13.06 7.22 4.37
CA ASP A 39 -14.09 6.42 5.02
C ASP A 39 -13.83 4.93 4.98
N ALA A 40 -12.66 4.51 4.53
CA ALA A 40 -12.32 3.09 4.48
C ALA A 40 -12.29 2.52 5.90
N THR A 41 -12.91 1.37 6.08
CA THR A 41 -12.91 0.67 7.36
C THR A 41 -11.97 -0.52 7.36
N ALA A 42 -11.54 -0.97 6.19
CA ALA A 42 -10.61 -2.07 6.05
C ALA A 42 -9.88 -1.91 4.72
N ALA A 43 -8.72 -2.52 4.61
CA ALA A 43 -7.98 -2.52 3.36
C ALA A 43 -7.03 -3.70 3.35
N ARG A 44 -6.91 -4.32 2.19
CA ARG A 44 -5.91 -5.35 2.00
C ARG A 44 -5.15 -5.08 0.72
N MET A 45 -3.86 -5.40 0.72
CA MET A 45 -3.08 -5.28 -0.49
C MET A 45 -3.48 -6.39 -1.44
N SER A 46 -3.86 -6.03 -2.65
CA SER A 46 -4.22 -6.99 -3.67
C SER A 46 -3.07 -7.27 -4.63
N GLY A 47 -2.09 -6.35 -4.71
CA GLY A 47 -0.95 -6.56 -5.57
C GLY A 47 -0.08 -5.32 -5.62
N LEU A 48 0.88 -5.35 -6.53
CA LEU A 48 1.73 -4.19 -6.80
C LEU A 48 2.42 -4.40 -8.13
N ASP A 49 2.91 -3.31 -8.69
CA ASP A 49 3.81 -3.37 -9.84
C ASP A 49 4.98 -2.43 -9.55
N GLU A 50 5.73 -2.06 -10.58
CA GLU A 50 6.89 -1.21 -10.40
C GLU A 50 6.54 0.21 -9.97
N GLU A 51 5.32 0.61 -10.21
CA GLU A 51 4.94 2.01 -10.03
C GLU A 51 4.04 2.27 -8.85
N ALA A 52 3.33 1.27 -8.37
CA ALA A 52 2.33 1.49 -7.33
C ALA A 52 1.98 0.22 -6.58
N MET A 53 1.47 0.40 -5.38
CA MET A 53 0.79 -0.65 -4.64
C MET A 53 -0.69 -0.59 -4.94
N GLU A 54 -1.34 -1.74 -4.96
CA GLU A 54 -2.77 -1.84 -5.17
C GLU A 54 -3.44 -2.46 -3.97
N PHE A 55 -4.54 -1.88 -3.58
CA PHE A 55 -5.31 -2.31 -2.42
C PHE A 55 -6.76 -2.48 -2.80
N GLU A 56 -7.45 -3.30 -2.04
CA GLU A 56 -8.90 -3.33 -2.06
C GLU A 56 -9.35 -2.78 -0.73
N ALA A 57 -10.06 -1.67 -0.76
CA ALA A 57 -10.54 -1.02 0.45
C ALA A 57 -12.02 -1.31 0.62
N THR A 58 -12.45 -1.38 1.87
CA THR A 58 -13.89 -1.47 2.18
C THR A 58 -14.35 -0.08 2.60
N VAL A 59 -15.27 0.48 1.81
CA VAL A 59 -15.82 1.81 2.05
C VAL A 59 -17.33 1.68 2.02
N HIS A 60 -17.97 1.93 3.16
CA HIS A 60 -19.42 1.78 3.30
C HIS A 60 -19.88 0.41 2.82
N ASP A 61 -19.14 -0.63 3.24
CA ASP A 61 -19.43 -2.03 2.92
C ASP A 61 -19.27 -2.38 1.45
N ILE A 62 -18.62 -1.54 0.68
CA ILE A 62 -18.36 -1.78 -0.74
C ILE A 62 -16.86 -1.91 -0.96
N ALA A 63 -16.45 -2.89 -1.76
CA ALA A 63 -15.05 -3.06 -2.13
C ALA A 63 -14.67 -2.05 -3.20
N VAL A 64 -13.63 -1.28 -2.94
CA VAL A 64 -13.18 -0.21 -3.82
C VAL A 64 -11.69 -0.44 -4.14
N PRO A 65 -11.32 -0.53 -5.42
CA PRO A 65 -9.91 -0.64 -5.75
C PRO A 65 -9.20 0.69 -5.54
N VAL A 66 -8.00 0.62 -4.96
CA VAL A 66 -7.22 1.82 -4.65
C VAL A 66 -5.79 1.59 -5.12
N ARG A 67 -5.25 2.53 -5.86
CA ARG A 67 -3.87 2.45 -6.34
C ARG A 67 -3.09 3.59 -5.72
N VAL A 68 -1.99 3.27 -5.04
CA VAL A 68 -1.15 4.26 -4.36
C VAL A 68 0.22 4.24 -5.01
N PRO A 69 0.60 5.29 -5.74
CA PRO A 69 1.86 5.29 -6.46
C PRO A 69 3.07 5.37 -5.52
N PHE A 70 4.16 4.75 -5.95
CA PHE A 70 5.44 4.91 -5.28
C PHE A 70 6.01 6.28 -5.63
N SER A 71 6.95 6.74 -4.82
CA SER A 71 7.64 8.01 -5.10
C SER A 71 8.53 7.90 -6.34
N ALA A 72 9.00 6.69 -6.64
CA ALA A 72 9.80 6.39 -7.80
C ALA A 72 9.64 4.91 -8.11
N PRO A 73 9.87 4.48 -9.35
CA PRO A 73 9.72 3.06 -9.67
C PRO A 73 10.62 2.18 -8.80
N VAL A 74 10.12 1.01 -8.46
CA VAL A 74 10.86 0.07 -7.64
C VAL A 74 11.20 -1.17 -8.46
N THR A 75 12.32 -1.81 -8.13
CA THR A 75 12.78 -2.97 -8.87
C THR A 75 13.08 -4.18 -7.98
N ASP A 76 13.05 -4.00 -6.65
CA ASP A 76 13.29 -5.13 -5.75
C ASP A 76 12.47 -4.98 -4.47
N ARG A 77 12.47 -6.03 -3.66
CA ARG A 77 11.66 -6.09 -2.45
C ARG A 77 12.09 -5.08 -1.41
N GLN A 78 13.38 -4.79 -1.38
CA GLN A 78 13.91 -3.83 -0.42
C GLN A 78 13.39 -2.44 -0.69
N GLN A 79 13.31 -2.08 -1.97
CA GLN A 79 12.74 -0.80 -2.37
C GLN A 79 11.24 -0.74 -2.05
N VAL A 80 10.54 -1.84 -2.24
CA VAL A 80 9.12 -1.91 -1.88
C VAL A 80 8.94 -1.66 -0.39
N ARG A 81 9.78 -2.29 0.43
CA ARG A 81 9.72 -2.10 1.87
C ARG A 81 9.96 -0.64 2.24
N ALA A 82 10.96 -0.02 1.63
CA ALA A 82 11.27 1.38 1.91
C ALA A 82 10.08 2.28 1.54
N GLU A 83 9.42 1.99 0.43
CA GLU A 83 8.26 2.76 0.03
C GLU A 83 7.09 2.54 0.98
N ALA A 84 6.89 1.33 1.46
CA ALA A 84 5.85 1.06 2.42
C ALA A 84 6.05 1.86 3.70
N VAL A 85 7.29 1.92 4.19
CA VAL A 85 7.61 2.70 5.39
C VAL A 85 7.35 4.18 5.13
N ARG A 86 7.77 4.68 3.97
CA ARG A 86 7.53 6.07 3.61
C ARG A 86 6.03 6.38 3.59
N MET A 87 5.24 5.50 2.99
CA MET A 87 3.80 5.69 2.91
C MET A 87 3.16 5.75 4.29
N VAL A 88 3.56 4.87 5.18
CA VAL A 88 3.02 4.87 6.54
C VAL A 88 3.38 6.16 7.25
N ASN A 89 4.62 6.61 7.12
CA ASN A 89 5.06 7.85 7.75
C ASN A 89 4.31 9.06 7.21
N GLU A 90 4.13 9.11 5.89
CA GLU A 90 3.39 10.22 5.28
C GLU A 90 1.93 10.19 5.70
N ALA A 91 1.36 9.00 5.81
CA ALA A 91 -0.02 8.86 6.23
C ALA A 91 -0.22 9.36 7.66
N LYS A 92 0.71 9.05 8.54
CA LYS A 92 0.65 9.51 9.91
C LYS A 92 0.74 11.04 10.00
N VAL A 93 1.61 11.62 9.21
CA VAL A 93 1.73 13.07 9.15
C VAL A 93 0.45 13.70 8.62
N ALA A 94 -0.14 13.09 7.57
CA ALA A 94 -1.37 13.61 6.98
C ALA A 94 -2.52 13.60 7.98
N LEU A 95 -2.52 12.64 8.90
CA LEU A 95 -3.56 12.57 9.92
C LEU A 95 -3.23 13.42 11.15
N GLY A 96 -2.09 14.10 11.15
CA GLY A 96 -1.68 14.89 12.29
C GLY A 96 -1.09 14.05 13.41
N ASP A 97 -0.81 12.79 13.14
CA ASP A 97 -0.26 11.90 14.16
C ASP A 97 1.24 11.91 14.05
N THR A 98 1.85 12.95 14.55
CA THR A 98 3.27 13.11 14.42
C THR A 98 4.05 12.49 15.56
N GLY A 99 3.35 11.97 16.51
CA GLY A 99 4.04 11.34 17.64
C GLY A 99 4.49 12.28 18.67
N GLU A 100 4.30 13.60 18.47
CA GLU A 100 4.73 14.41 19.38
C GLU A 100 3.77 15.00 20.00
N VAL A 101 3.00 15.00 20.08
CA VAL A 101 2.14 15.60 20.71
C VAL A 101 1.85 15.41 21.50
#